data_b5e0d2256bb70b4b36fd13ddf307b855
#
_entry.id   b5e0d2256bb70b4b36fd13ddf307b855
#
_cell.length_a   1.000
_cell.length_b   1.000
_cell.length_c   1.000
_cell.angle_alpha   90.00
_cell.angle_beta   90.00
_cell.angle_gamma   90.00
#
_symmetry.space_group_name_H-M   'P 1'
#
loop_
_entity.id
_entity.type
_entity.pdbx_description
1 polymer ?
#
loop_
_entity_poly.entity_id
_entity_poly.type
_entity_poly.pdbx_seq_one_letter_code
_entity_poly.pdbx_strand_id
1 'polypeptide(L)'
;MMNNCRWIFDFMDERGLMQMPAHAHEERGVMAMLGIRVCGEYRENPASRQRGNSAFLETGAYAEFLERHGHSLEEALEWVYASYFPDEFGISGFGISLPRREGSWLDRCKGIGSEIERAMKEYQLYAKRGSIEDDYFDYEQFKSFASVPALCKRKYAIAGEGFETWASPLFSDQSPLIVYVVGKKSNEPSFFDLMLSEGVTREDYQEPFCRSIDHLIEKGFICEDSATGQLKPTPQAYCLRLIWRSGGIILKHYRNERRKAIDGLVAQGILKYHDGLFTPDEASYLNYMLNDSEQTNALGLRNKYSHASGSVRDPNTDEIRFDYYTMLALLVTITLKINDELMDKTGKGAIDDFVDWPLYDESVFEAVRLIGCKKSGSSGICVG
;
A
#
# COMPACT_ATOMS: atom_id res chain seq x y z
N MET A 1 -8.47 -17.75 11.32
CA MET A 1 -8.34 -17.36 9.92
C MET A 1 -7.67 -16.00 9.78
N MET A 2 -8.29 -14.86 10.07
CA MET A 2 -7.76 -13.52 9.78
C MET A 2 -6.34 -13.28 10.29
N ASN A 3 -6.02 -13.65 11.54
CA ASN A 3 -4.67 -13.52 12.08
C ASN A 3 -3.64 -14.37 11.32
N ASN A 4 -4.01 -15.58 10.88
CA ASN A 4 -3.09 -16.41 10.09
C ASN A 4 -2.78 -15.77 8.75
N CYS A 5 -3.80 -15.27 8.04
CA CYS A 5 -3.60 -14.60 6.75
C CYS A 5 -2.80 -13.30 6.89
N ARG A 6 -3.00 -12.56 7.97
CA ARG A 6 -2.28 -11.31 8.23
C ARG A 6 -0.82 -11.55 8.62
N TRP A 7 -0.57 -12.43 9.61
CA TRP A 7 0.71 -12.51 10.32
C TRP A 7 1.58 -13.71 9.95
N ILE A 8 0.98 -14.77 9.37
CA ILE A 8 1.71 -15.98 8.98
C ILE A 8 1.92 -16.03 7.47
N PHE A 9 0.90 -15.63 6.70
CA PHE A 9 0.93 -15.64 5.24
C PHE A 9 1.24 -14.26 4.62
N ASP A 10 1.55 -13.27 5.43
CA ASP A 10 1.99 -11.93 5.01
C ASP A 10 1.09 -11.25 3.94
N PHE A 11 -0.24 -11.45 4.01
CA PHE A 11 -1.15 -10.76 3.08
C PHE A 11 -1.17 -9.25 3.28
N MET A 12 -0.88 -8.83 4.52
CA MET A 12 -0.79 -7.44 4.93
C MET A 12 0.54 -7.22 5.64
N ASP A 13 1.09 -6.03 5.50
CA ASP A 13 2.23 -5.63 6.34
C ASP A 13 1.77 -5.30 7.78
N GLU A 14 2.73 -5.06 8.66
CA GLU A 14 2.48 -4.69 10.06
C GLU A 14 1.64 -3.41 10.20
N ARG A 15 1.64 -2.53 9.18
CA ARG A 15 0.89 -1.28 9.14
C ARG A 15 -0.52 -1.45 8.60
N GLY A 16 -0.85 -2.58 7.96
CA GLY A 16 -2.14 -2.84 7.34
C GLY A 16 -2.22 -2.49 5.85
N LEU A 17 -1.09 -2.44 5.15
CA LEU A 17 -1.02 -2.33 3.69
C LEU A 17 -0.88 -3.71 3.06
N MET A 18 -1.49 -3.89 1.88
CA MET A 18 -1.39 -5.15 1.14
C MET A 18 0.04 -5.39 0.66
N GLN A 19 0.53 -6.63 0.80
CA GLN A 19 1.89 -7.00 0.37
C GLN A 19 1.99 -7.40 -1.11
N MET A 20 0.89 -7.84 -1.72
CA MET A 20 0.88 -8.35 -3.09
C MET A 20 1.09 -7.29 -4.20
N PRO A 21 0.67 -6.03 -4.05
CA PRO A 21 0.87 -5.02 -5.08
C PRO A 21 2.35 -4.83 -5.46
N ALA A 22 2.60 -4.42 -6.68
CA ALA A 22 3.91 -3.96 -7.12
C ALA A 22 4.16 -2.53 -6.61
N HIS A 23 5.39 -2.27 -6.18
CA HIS A 23 5.79 -0.96 -5.67
C HIS A 23 6.87 -0.32 -6.54
N ALA A 24 6.92 1.02 -6.55
CA ALA A 24 7.84 1.78 -7.38
C ALA A 24 9.32 1.41 -7.15
N HIS A 25 9.72 1.13 -5.89
CA HIS A 25 11.10 0.76 -5.54
C HIS A 25 11.57 -0.58 -6.13
N GLU A 26 10.65 -1.42 -6.57
CA GLU A 26 10.93 -2.74 -7.15
C GLU A 26 11.17 -2.67 -8.66
N GLU A 27 10.84 -1.54 -9.28
CA GLU A 27 11.09 -1.32 -10.70
C GLU A 27 12.59 -1.12 -10.93
N ARG A 28 13.24 -2.07 -11.63
CA ARG A 28 14.65 -2.03 -11.96
C ARG A 28 14.84 -2.19 -13.47
N GLY A 29 15.88 -1.56 -14.00
CA GLY A 29 16.33 -1.76 -15.37
C GLY A 29 16.13 -0.59 -16.32
N VAL A 30 16.56 -0.77 -17.57
CA VAL A 30 16.65 0.29 -18.58
C VAL A 30 15.28 0.91 -18.90
N MET A 31 14.20 0.14 -18.88
CA MET A 31 12.86 0.66 -19.21
C MET A 31 12.35 1.60 -18.11
N ALA A 32 12.62 1.28 -16.84
CA ALA A 32 12.32 2.16 -15.71
C ALA A 32 13.15 3.46 -15.80
N MET A 33 14.43 3.32 -16.14
CA MET A 33 15.34 4.44 -16.33
C MET A 33 14.89 5.39 -17.47
N LEU A 34 14.38 4.83 -18.56
CA LEU A 34 13.88 5.62 -19.69
C LEU A 34 12.51 6.25 -19.44
N GLY A 35 11.86 5.95 -18.29
CA GLY A 35 10.52 6.43 -18.00
C GLY A 35 9.46 5.95 -19.00
N ILE A 36 9.78 4.90 -19.78
CA ILE A 36 8.85 4.34 -20.76
C ILE A 36 7.72 3.67 -20.01
N ARG A 37 6.62 4.41 -19.88
CA ARG A 37 5.36 3.93 -19.33
C ARG A 37 4.47 3.48 -20.47
N VAL A 38 4.17 2.18 -20.53
CA VAL A 38 3.06 1.72 -21.37
C VAL A 38 1.80 2.20 -20.66
N CYS A 39 1.15 3.17 -21.27
CA CYS A 39 -0.06 3.76 -20.72
C CYS A 39 -1.17 2.71 -20.69
N GLY A 40 -1.83 2.57 -19.53
CA GLY A 40 -2.96 1.64 -19.40
C GLY A 40 -2.57 0.20 -19.07
N GLU A 41 -1.34 -0.11 -18.71
CA GLU A 41 -0.92 -1.43 -18.22
C GLU A 41 -0.59 -1.39 -16.72
N TYR A 42 -0.99 -2.46 -16.01
CA TYR A 42 -0.48 -2.73 -14.67
C TYR A 42 0.96 -3.24 -14.75
N ARG A 43 1.82 -2.70 -13.91
CA ARG A 43 3.23 -3.08 -13.85
C ARG A 43 3.46 -4.13 -12.80
N GLU A 44 3.32 -5.36 -13.20
CA GLU A 44 3.76 -6.48 -12.39
C GLU A 44 5.30 -6.62 -12.50
N ASN A 45 5.94 -6.84 -11.37
CA ASN A 45 7.38 -7.13 -11.32
C ASN A 45 7.63 -8.53 -10.72
N PRO A 46 8.84 -9.09 -10.83
CA PRO A 46 9.13 -10.43 -10.31
C PRO A 46 8.85 -10.59 -8.80
N ALA A 47 9.10 -9.56 -8.00
CA ALA A 47 8.90 -9.61 -6.56
C ALA A 47 7.41 -9.62 -6.20
N SER A 48 6.60 -8.74 -6.80
CA SER A 48 5.14 -8.73 -6.59
C SER A 48 4.49 -10.01 -7.08
N ARG A 49 4.94 -10.56 -8.23
CA ARG A 49 4.46 -11.84 -8.75
C ARG A 49 4.78 -12.98 -7.80
N GLN A 50 5.97 -13.01 -7.22
CA GLN A 50 6.35 -14.03 -6.24
C GLN A 50 5.47 -13.95 -5.00
N ARG A 51 5.27 -12.73 -4.43
CA ARG A 51 4.38 -12.55 -3.26
C ARG A 51 2.95 -12.99 -3.57
N GLY A 52 2.40 -12.59 -4.71
CA GLY A 52 1.07 -13.02 -5.15
C GLY A 52 0.97 -14.53 -5.26
N ASN A 53 1.89 -15.18 -5.97
CA ASN A 53 1.89 -16.63 -6.13
C ASN A 53 2.02 -17.37 -4.77
N SER A 54 2.87 -16.89 -3.86
CA SER A 54 2.98 -17.46 -2.52
C SER A 54 1.64 -17.37 -1.78
N ALA A 55 1.02 -16.20 -1.75
CA ALA A 55 -0.27 -15.99 -1.09
C ALA A 55 -1.38 -16.91 -1.65
N PHE A 56 -1.40 -17.13 -2.96
CA PHE A 56 -2.39 -17.99 -3.61
C PHE A 56 -2.19 -19.46 -3.29
N LEU A 57 -0.94 -19.93 -3.32
CA LEU A 57 -0.58 -21.30 -2.93
C LEU A 57 -0.84 -21.57 -1.45
N GLU A 58 -0.50 -20.63 -0.59
CA GLU A 58 -0.75 -20.69 0.86
C GLU A 58 -2.23 -20.72 1.16
N THR A 59 -3.05 -19.95 0.44
CA THR A 59 -4.50 -20.00 0.56
C THR A 59 -5.04 -21.37 0.21
N GLY A 60 -4.58 -21.97 -0.89
CA GLY A 60 -4.97 -23.32 -1.29
C GLY A 60 -4.56 -24.38 -0.25
N ALA A 61 -3.32 -24.33 0.22
CA ALA A 61 -2.81 -25.23 1.24
C ALA A 61 -3.56 -25.09 2.58
N TYR A 62 -3.89 -23.84 2.96
CA TYR A 62 -4.64 -23.57 4.18
C TYR A 62 -6.09 -24.04 4.08
N ALA A 63 -6.73 -23.86 2.93
CA ALA A 63 -8.06 -24.40 2.68
C ALA A 63 -8.07 -25.93 2.80
N GLU A 64 -7.11 -26.63 2.18
CA GLU A 64 -6.96 -28.08 2.32
C GLU A 64 -6.66 -28.52 3.76
N PHE A 65 -5.85 -27.76 4.50
CA PHE A 65 -5.61 -28.03 5.92
C PHE A 65 -6.89 -27.95 6.74
N LEU A 66 -7.67 -26.88 6.59
CA LEU A 66 -8.95 -26.71 7.28
C LEU A 66 -9.92 -27.84 6.95
N GLU A 67 -9.96 -28.23 5.69
CA GLU A 67 -10.79 -29.32 5.19
C GLU A 67 -10.52 -30.66 5.88
N ARG A 68 -9.25 -31.01 6.05
CA ARG A 68 -8.86 -32.23 6.78
C ARG A 68 -9.29 -32.21 8.27
N HIS A 69 -9.58 -31.03 8.79
CA HIS A 69 -10.04 -30.84 10.17
C HIS A 69 -11.55 -30.58 10.27
N GLY A 70 -12.30 -30.79 9.19
CA GLY A 70 -13.76 -30.64 9.16
C GLY A 70 -14.27 -29.21 9.09
N HIS A 71 -13.44 -28.28 8.67
CA HIS A 71 -13.77 -26.86 8.48
C HIS A 71 -13.54 -26.42 7.04
N SER A 72 -14.13 -25.29 6.63
CA SER A 72 -13.83 -24.68 5.34
C SER A 72 -13.45 -23.20 5.51
N LEU A 73 -12.59 -22.72 4.61
CA LEU A 73 -12.21 -21.32 4.59
C LEU A 73 -13.38 -20.43 4.16
N GLU A 74 -14.21 -20.97 3.27
CA GLU A 74 -15.44 -20.33 2.80
C GLU A 74 -16.43 -20.11 3.95
N GLU A 75 -16.70 -21.16 4.75
CA GLU A 75 -17.57 -21.05 5.93
C GLU A 75 -17.03 -20.07 6.98
N ALA A 76 -15.70 -20.03 7.14
CA ALA A 76 -15.07 -19.07 8.05
C ALA A 76 -15.24 -17.62 7.56
N LEU A 77 -15.18 -17.39 6.24
CA LEU A 77 -15.45 -16.07 5.66
C LEU A 77 -16.93 -15.69 5.79
N GLU A 78 -17.85 -16.60 5.44
CA GLU A 78 -19.29 -16.38 5.62
C GLU A 78 -19.61 -16.00 7.08
N TRP A 79 -19.01 -16.71 8.03
CA TRP A 79 -19.17 -16.41 9.46
C TRP A 79 -18.65 -15.00 9.82
N VAL A 80 -17.54 -14.55 9.23
CA VAL A 80 -17.03 -13.20 9.49
C VAL A 80 -18.07 -12.14 9.11
N TYR A 81 -18.70 -12.26 7.95
CA TYR A 81 -19.70 -11.29 7.49
C TYR A 81 -21.03 -11.41 8.23
N ALA A 82 -21.51 -12.65 8.45
CA ALA A 82 -22.85 -12.89 9.00
C ALA A 82 -22.90 -12.83 10.53
N SER A 83 -21.78 -13.06 11.23
CA SER A 83 -21.76 -13.14 12.70
C SER A 83 -20.72 -12.22 13.33
N TYR A 84 -19.44 -12.33 12.92
CA TYR A 84 -18.38 -11.56 13.57
C TYR A 84 -18.55 -10.04 13.40
N PHE A 85 -18.87 -9.54 12.20
CA PHE A 85 -19.08 -8.11 11.98
C PHE A 85 -20.29 -7.57 12.76
N PRO A 86 -21.46 -8.24 12.78
CA PRO A 86 -22.56 -7.86 13.66
C PRO A 86 -22.21 -7.89 15.15
N ASP A 87 -21.63 -8.98 15.63
CA ASP A 87 -21.35 -9.17 17.06
C ASP A 87 -20.25 -8.20 17.57
N GLU A 88 -19.21 -8.02 16.78
CA GLU A 88 -18.06 -7.19 17.18
C GLU A 88 -18.31 -5.69 16.98
N PHE A 89 -18.98 -5.30 15.89
CA PHE A 89 -19.13 -3.89 15.49
C PHE A 89 -20.56 -3.36 15.54
N GLY A 90 -21.54 -4.24 15.81
CA GLY A 90 -22.95 -3.85 15.83
C GLY A 90 -23.52 -3.53 14.45
N ILE A 91 -22.95 -4.09 13.38
CA ILE A 91 -23.34 -3.80 12.00
C ILE A 91 -24.09 -5.00 11.42
N SER A 92 -25.36 -4.80 11.10
CA SER A 92 -26.19 -5.80 10.40
C SER A 92 -26.25 -5.53 8.89
N GLY A 93 -26.58 -6.57 8.13
CA GLY A 93 -26.81 -6.49 6.68
C GLY A 93 -25.61 -6.89 5.82
N PHE A 94 -24.44 -7.12 6.42
CA PHE A 94 -23.35 -7.77 5.71
C PHE A 94 -23.66 -9.27 5.53
N GLY A 95 -23.42 -9.78 4.32
CA GLY A 95 -23.55 -11.20 4.05
C GLY A 95 -22.96 -11.59 2.71
N ILE A 96 -22.18 -12.67 2.72
CA ILE A 96 -21.68 -13.32 1.50
C ILE A 96 -22.12 -14.79 1.56
N SER A 97 -22.27 -15.42 0.39
CA SER A 97 -22.60 -16.82 0.24
C SER A 97 -21.64 -17.47 -0.74
N LEU A 98 -20.63 -18.14 -0.20
CA LEU A 98 -19.56 -18.69 -1.03
C LEU A 98 -19.95 -20.05 -1.62
N PRO A 99 -19.41 -20.40 -2.79
CA PRO A 99 -19.72 -21.63 -3.50
C PRO A 99 -19.38 -22.88 -2.67
N ARG A 100 -20.29 -23.84 -2.66
CA ARG A 100 -20.09 -25.13 -2.00
C ARG A 100 -19.03 -25.96 -2.73
N ARG A 101 -18.39 -26.88 -2.02
CA ARG A 101 -17.31 -27.74 -2.50
C ARG A 101 -17.71 -28.68 -3.62
N GLU A 102 -18.95 -29.15 -3.61
CA GLU A 102 -19.50 -30.11 -4.56
C GLU A 102 -19.65 -29.53 -5.98
N GLY A 103 -19.57 -28.20 -6.11
CA GLY A 103 -19.60 -27.50 -7.38
C GLY A 103 -18.34 -27.70 -8.21
N SER A 104 -18.48 -27.58 -9.52
CA SER A 104 -17.31 -27.52 -10.41
C SER A 104 -16.44 -26.31 -10.09
N TRP A 105 -15.12 -26.40 -10.35
CA TRP A 105 -14.22 -25.25 -10.17
C TRP A 105 -14.69 -24.02 -10.96
N LEU A 106 -15.29 -24.23 -12.12
CA LEU A 106 -15.86 -23.15 -12.91
C LEU A 106 -17.03 -22.45 -12.19
N ASP A 107 -17.95 -23.22 -11.62
CA ASP A 107 -19.08 -22.64 -10.86
C ASP A 107 -18.61 -21.95 -9.59
N ARG A 108 -17.58 -22.49 -8.95
CA ARG A 108 -16.95 -21.86 -7.80
C ARG A 108 -16.31 -20.52 -8.17
N CYS A 109 -15.59 -20.42 -9.29
CA CYS A 109 -15.03 -19.16 -9.78
C CYS A 109 -16.12 -18.13 -10.12
N LYS A 110 -17.24 -18.56 -10.73
CA LYS A 110 -18.38 -17.67 -11.00
C LYS A 110 -18.99 -17.13 -9.71
N GLY A 111 -19.22 -18.01 -8.73
CA GLY A 111 -19.82 -17.64 -7.45
C GLY A 111 -18.96 -16.67 -6.67
N ILE A 112 -17.67 -16.95 -6.47
CA ILE A 112 -16.79 -16.08 -5.67
C ILE A 112 -16.62 -14.70 -6.32
N GLY A 113 -16.59 -14.61 -7.65
CA GLY A 113 -16.51 -13.32 -8.35
C GLY A 113 -17.70 -12.42 -8.05
N SER A 114 -18.92 -12.98 -7.96
CA SER A 114 -20.13 -12.26 -7.58
C SER A 114 -20.12 -11.84 -6.11
N GLU A 115 -19.61 -12.69 -5.23
CA GLU A 115 -19.56 -12.40 -3.79
C GLU A 115 -18.50 -11.35 -3.44
N ILE A 116 -17.40 -11.26 -4.17
CA ILE A 116 -16.43 -10.14 -4.05
C ILE A 116 -17.12 -8.81 -4.39
N GLU A 117 -17.89 -8.77 -5.49
CA GLU A 117 -18.64 -7.57 -5.86
C GLU A 117 -19.69 -7.21 -4.80
N ARG A 118 -20.40 -8.21 -4.28
CA ARG A 118 -21.40 -8.03 -3.23
C ARG A 118 -20.77 -7.43 -1.97
N ALA A 119 -19.68 -8.01 -1.47
CA ALA A 119 -18.97 -7.49 -0.31
C ALA A 119 -18.55 -6.02 -0.49
N MET A 120 -18.11 -5.65 -1.68
CA MET A 120 -17.74 -4.26 -1.98
C MET A 120 -18.95 -3.34 -2.03
N LYS A 121 -20.09 -3.75 -2.59
CA LYS A 121 -21.32 -2.97 -2.61
C LYS A 121 -21.87 -2.75 -1.20
N GLU A 122 -21.93 -3.79 -0.39
CA GLU A 122 -22.38 -3.73 1.01
C GLU A 122 -21.50 -2.78 1.83
N TYR A 123 -20.18 -2.90 1.68
CA TYR A 123 -19.26 -1.99 2.35
C TYR A 123 -19.42 -0.52 1.87
N GLN A 124 -19.54 -0.28 0.56
CA GLN A 124 -19.77 1.06 0.03
C GLN A 124 -21.07 1.66 0.54
N LEU A 125 -22.13 0.87 0.60
CA LEU A 125 -23.42 1.30 1.12
C LEU A 125 -23.30 1.70 2.59
N TYR A 126 -22.66 0.84 3.40
CA TYR A 126 -22.39 1.14 4.80
C TYR A 126 -21.51 2.40 4.97
N ALA A 127 -20.46 2.56 4.18
CA ALA A 127 -19.58 3.72 4.24
C ALA A 127 -20.30 5.04 3.90
N LYS A 128 -21.25 4.99 2.98
CA LYS A 128 -22.03 6.17 2.55
C LYS A 128 -23.19 6.51 3.48
N ARG A 129 -23.84 5.52 4.07
CA ARG A 129 -25.13 5.68 4.78
C ARG A 129 -25.09 5.29 6.27
N GLY A 130 -24.11 4.52 6.68
CA GLY A 130 -23.99 3.97 8.04
C GLY A 130 -24.91 2.77 8.30
N SER A 131 -25.66 2.30 7.30
CA SER A 131 -26.52 1.11 7.33
C SER A 131 -26.48 0.40 5.99
N ILE A 132 -26.81 -0.90 5.99
CA ILE A 132 -26.97 -1.71 4.79
C ILE A 132 -28.46 -2.09 4.73
N GLU A 133 -29.17 -1.47 3.81
CA GLU A 133 -30.60 -1.69 3.60
C GLU A 133 -30.83 -2.28 2.22
N ASP A 134 -31.61 -3.34 2.11
CA ASP A 134 -31.90 -4.06 0.87
C ASP A 134 -32.45 -3.16 -0.24
N ASP A 135 -33.31 -2.20 0.12
CA ASP A 135 -33.92 -1.26 -0.82
C ASP A 135 -32.90 -0.42 -1.61
N TYR A 136 -31.69 -0.24 -1.09
CA TYR A 136 -30.64 0.54 -1.73
C TYR A 136 -29.57 -0.31 -2.40
N PHE A 137 -29.51 -1.61 -2.09
CA PHE A 137 -28.50 -2.51 -2.62
C PHE A 137 -28.56 -2.63 -4.15
N ASP A 138 -29.76 -2.69 -4.72
CA ASP A 138 -29.97 -2.81 -6.17
C ASP A 138 -29.52 -1.55 -6.94
N TYR A 139 -29.50 -0.40 -6.29
CA TYR A 139 -29.06 0.86 -6.88
C TYR A 139 -27.57 1.14 -6.70
N GLU A 140 -26.89 0.44 -5.79
CA GLU A 140 -25.47 0.61 -5.58
C GLU A 140 -24.69 -0.13 -6.67
N GLN A 141 -23.77 0.57 -7.33
CA GLN A 141 -22.92 0.01 -8.36
C GLN A 141 -21.48 -0.02 -7.88
N PHE A 142 -20.87 -1.18 -7.90
CA PHE A 142 -19.42 -1.30 -7.76
C PHE A 142 -18.76 -1.05 -9.12
N LYS A 143 -18.03 0.06 -9.23
CA LYS A 143 -17.36 0.44 -10.47
C LYS A 143 -15.89 0.03 -10.47
N SER A 144 -15.18 0.29 -9.39
CA SER A 144 -13.73 0.11 -9.30
C SER A 144 -13.30 0.14 -7.84
N PHE A 145 -12.25 -0.57 -7.51
CA PHE A 145 -11.65 -0.55 -6.17
C PHE A 145 -11.12 0.84 -5.79
N ALA A 146 -10.69 1.64 -6.77
CA ALA A 146 -10.26 3.01 -6.53
C ALA A 146 -11.38 3.95 -6.04
N SER A 147 -12.66 3.60 -6.31
CA SER A 147 -13.82 4.41 -5.93
C SER A 147 -14.40 4.06 -4.55
N VAL A 148 -13.90 3.03 -3.89
CA VAL A 148 -14.40 2.57 -2.58
C VAL A 148 -13.92 3.51 -1.47
N PRO A 149 -14.83 4.23 -0.77
CA PRO A 149 -14.42 5.18 0.26
C PRO A 149 -13.97 4.50 1.54
N ALA A 150 -13.06 5.13 2.31
CA ALA A 150 -12.79 4.76 3.69
C ALA A 150 -13.89 5.27 4.63
N LEU A 151 -14.02 4.68 5.81
CA LEU A 151 -14.89 5.18 6.88
C LEU A 151 -14.28 6.41 7.58
N CYS A 152 -12.96 6.48 7.60
CA CYS A 152 -12.21 7.56 8.22
C CYS A 152 -11.68 8.52 7.15
N LYS A 153 -11.83 9.82 7.37
CA LYS A 153 -11.21 10.84 6.52
C LYS A 153 -9.70 10.89 6.76
N ARG A 154 -8.96 11.19 5.70
CA ARG A 154 -7.49 11.24 5.72
C ARG A 154 -6.89 9.96 6.28
N LYS A 155 -7.33 8.82 5.73
CA LYS A 155 -6.82 7.52 6.13
C LYS A 155 -5.35 7.37 5.78
N TYR A 156 -4.99 7.77 4.57
CA TYR A 156 -3.63 7.63 4.05
C TYR A 156 -2.99 8.98 3.70
N ALA A 157 -1.66 9.01 3.75
CA ALA A 157 -0.85 9.91 2.94
C ALA A 157 -0.22 9.09 1.81
N ILE A 158 -0.30 9.61 0.58
CA ILE A 158 0.20 8.97 -0.64
C ILE A 158 1.02 9.96 -1.46
N ALA A 159 1.69 9.50 -2.50
CA ALA A 159 2.45 10.35 -3.41
C ALA A 159 1.57 11.48 -3.99
N GLY A 160 2.06 12.71 -3.89
CA GLY A 160 1.53 13.89 -4.57
C GLY A 160 2.27 14.16 -5.89
N GLU A 161 1.94 15.25 -6.57
CA GLU A 161 2.55 15.60 -7.86
C GLU A 161 4.07 15.86 -7.75
N GLY A 162 4.52 16.40 -6.62
CA GLY A 162 5.94 16.68 -6.37
C GLY A 162 6.76 15.50 -5.87
N PHE A 163 6.16 14.33 -5.64
CA PHE A 163 6.81 13.21 -4.97
C PHE A 163 8.06 12.71 -5.72
N GLU A 164 7.94 12.40 -6.99
CA GLU A 164 9.03 11.82 -7.80
C GLU A 164 10.25 12.72 -7.88
N THR A 165 10.06 14.05 -7.90
CA THR A 165 11.14 15.03 -7.92
C THR A 165 12.10 14.87 -6.75
N TRP A 166 11.58 14.48 -5.59
CA TRP A 166 12.36 14.35 -4.35
C TRP A 166 12.69 12.90 -4.00
N ALA A 167 11.81 11.96 -4.36
CA ALA A 167 12.01 10.54 -4.10
C ALA A 167 13.09 9.92 -5.01
N SER A 168 13.09 10.22 -6.30
CA SER A 168 14.05 9.65 -7.25
C SER A 168 15.51 9.93 -6.90
N PRO A 169 15.94 11.14 -6.57
CA PRO A 169 17.33 11.38 -6.14
C PRO A 169 17.74 10.60 -4.89
N LEU A 170 16.79 10.35 -3.97
CA LEU A 170 17.06 9.67 -2.70
C LEU A 170 17.05 8.15 -2.82
N PHE A 171 16.12 7.58 -3.62
CA PHE A 171 15.80 6.15 -3.55
C PHE A 171 16.05 5.36 -4.83
N SER A 172 16.22 6.02 -6.00
CA SER A 172 16.50 5.32 -7.25
C SER A 172 17.92 4.77 -7.26
N ASP A 173 18.08 3.52 -7.69
CA ASP A 173 19.37 2.89 -7.96
C ASP A 173 20.13 3.53 -9.14
N GLN A 174 19.44 4.34 -9.93
CA GLN A 174 19.99 5.13 -11.03
C GLN A 174 20.29 6.59 -10.63
N SER A 175 20.16 6.94 -9.36
CA SER A 175 20.45 8.29 -8.88
C SER A 175 21.92 8.65 -9.13
N PRO A 176 22.22 9.82 -9.72
CA PRO A 176 23.59 10.30 -9.84
C PRO A 176 24.32 10.38 -8.49
N LEU A 177 23.59 10.55 -7.40
CA LEU A 177 24.16 10.64 -6.05
C LEU A 177 24.67 9.30 -5.52
N ILE A 178 24.29 8.16 -6.12
CA ILE A 178 24.89 6.86 -5.80
C ILE A 178 25.96 6.45 -6.81
N VAL A 179 25.81 6.89 -8.08
CA VAL A 179 26.72 6.47 -9.16
C VAL A 179 28.05 7.24 -9.12
N TYR A 180 28.01 8.54 -8.77
CA TYR A 180 29.17 9.45 -8.89
C TYR A 180 29.79 9.87 -7.55
N VAL A 181 29.77 8.98 -6.57
CA VAL A 181 30.51 9.17 -5.31
C VAL A 181 32.01 8.97 -5.54
N VAL A 182 32.83 9.94 -5.15
CA VAL A 182 34.28 9.88 -5.32
C VAL A 182 34.92 8.99 -4.24
N GLY A 183 35.73 8.03 -4.66
CA GLY A 183 36.53 7.19 -3.75
C GLY A 183 35.77 6.10 -3.03
N LYS A 184 34.47 5.95 -3.23
CA LYS A 184 33.64 4.91 -2.64
C LYS A 184 33.05 4.01 -3.74
N LYS A 185 33.20 2.69 -3.58
CA LYS A 185 32.47 1.71 -4.39
C LYS A 185 31.34 1.19 -3.52
N SER A 186 30.19 1.82 -3.63
CA SER A 186 29.02 1.36 -2.87
C SER A 186 28.26 0.29 -3.63
N ASN A 187 27.86 -0.78 -2.93
CA ASN A 187 26.88 -1.76 -3.38
C ASN A 187 25.47 -1.42 -2.85
N GLU A 188 25.33 -0.26 -2.24
CA GLU A 188 24.05 0.16 -1.67
C GLU A 188 23.01 0.44 -2.77
N PRO A 189 21.74 0.09 -2.54
CA PRO A 189 20.69 0.21 -3.55
C PRO A 189 20.25 1.65 -3.80
N SER A 190 20.55 2.59 -2.91
CA SER A 190 20.12 3.98 -3.02
C SER A 190 21.04 4.96 -2.30
N PHE A 191 20.95 6.25 -2.65
CA PHE A 191 21.67 7.31 -1.93
C PHE A 191 21.24 7.40 -0.45
N PHE A 192 19.97 7.14 -0.18
CA PHE A 192 19.46 7.06 1.20
C PHE A 192 20.17 5.97 2.02
N ASP A 193 20.30 4.76 1.45
CA ASP A 193 20.94 3.64 2.12
C ASP A 193 22.45 3.89 2.26
N LEU A 194 23.08 4.55 1.27
CA LEU A 194 24.47 4.95 1.32
C LEU A 194 24.77 5.94 2.46
N MET A 195 23.89 6.89 2.70
CA MET A 195 24.03 7.81 3.85
C MET A 195 24.02 7.08 5.19
N LEU A 196 23.25 6.00 5.29
CA LEU A 196 23.10 5.22 6.53
C LEU A 196 24.26 4.25 6.76
N SER A 197 24.83 3.66 5.70
CA SER A 197 25.84 2.61 5.82
C SER A 197 27.27 3.13 5.84
N GLU A 198 27.62 4.04 4.92
CA GLU A 198 29.02 4.44 4.72
C GLU A 198 29.34 5.87 5.22
N GLY A 199 28.33 6.67 5.53
CA GLY A 199 28.53 8.01 6.05
C GLY A 199 29.18 8.93 5.01
N VAL A 200 28.45 9.32 3.99
CA VAL A 200 28.90 10.24 2.92
C VAL A 200 28.85 11.69 3.39
N THR A 201 29.78 12.50 2.83
CA THR A 201 29.86 13.93 3.04
C THR A 201 29.64 14.66 1.71
N ARG A 202 29.42 15.99 1.75
CA ARG A 202 29.32 16.82 0.55
C ARG A 202 30.62 16.80 -0.26
N GLU A 203 31.77 16.65 0.39
CA GLU A 203 33.10 16.62 -0.23
C GLU A 203 33.34 15.35 -1.07
N ASP A 204 32.58 14.29 -0.84
CA ASP A 204 32.61 13.07 -1.65
C ASP A 204 32.01 13.29 -3.05
N TYR A 205 31.52 14.50 -3.38
CA TYR A 205 30.85 14.80 -4.64
C TYR A 205 31.49 15.96 -5.38
N GLN A 206 31.47 15.89 -6.70
CA GLN A 206 31.88 16.98 -7.61
C GLN A 206 30.64 17.76 -8.09
N GLU A 207 30.85 19.00 -8.51
CA GLU A 207 29.84 19.73 -9.30
C GLU A 207 29.48 18.95 -10.60
N PRO A 208 28.19 18.81 -10.97
CA PRO A 208 27.01 19.51 -10.46
C PRO A 208 26.30 18.80 -9.29
N PHE A 209 26.81 17.66 -8.81
CA PHE A 209 26.11 16.81 -7.82
C PHE A 209 26.01 17.48 -6.45
N CYS A 210 26.99 18.32 -6.09
CA CYS A 210 26.92 19.17 -4.89
C CYS A 210 25.66 20.04 -4.88
N ARG A 211 25.25 20.59 -6.03
CA ARG A 211 24.02 21.40 -6.12
C ARG A 211 22.76 20.56 -5.82
N SER A 212 22.74 19.31 -6.26
CA SER A 212 21.62 18.41 -5.95
C SER A 212 21.53 18.13 -4.44
N ILE A 213 22.69 17.96 -3.77
CA ILE A 213 22.77 17.80 -2.33
C ILE A 213 22.30 19.07 -1.62
N ASP A 214 22.85 20.24 -2.02
CA ASP A 214 22.46 21.53 -1.46
C ASP A 214 20.94 21.75 -1.56
N HIS A 215 20.32 21.37 -2.69
CA HIS A 215 18.90 21.48 -2.89
C HIS A 215 18.09 20.54 -1.99
N LEU A 216 18.58 19.31 -1.77
CA LEU A 216 17.96 18.39 -0.80
C LEU A 216 18.07 18.90 0.65
N ILE A 217 19.19 19.56 1.01
CA ILE A 217 19.38 20.22 2.30
C ILE A 217 18.42 21.41 2.45
N GLU A 218 18.35 22.29 1.47
CA GLU A 218 17.45 23.45 1.48
C GLU A 218 15.99 23.07 1.65
N LYS A 219 15.58 21.94 1.08
CA LYS A 219 14.22 21.40 1.19
C LYS A 219 13.99 20.61 2.46
N GLY A 220 15.04 20.31 3.21
CA GLY A 220 14.95 19.63 4.50
C GLY A 220 14.78 18.12 4.39
N PHE A 221 15.18 17.48 3.29
CA PHE A 221 15.19 16.02 3.17
C PHE A 221 16.44 15.38 3.75
N ILE A 222 17.55 16.09 3.69
CA ILE A 222 18.80 15.68 4.31
C ILE A 222 19.36 16.83 5.13
N CYS A 223 20.22 16.51 6.08
CA CYS A 223 20.96 17.49 6.85
C CYS A 223 22.43 17.08 6.92
N GLU A 224 23.30 18.04 7.19
CA GLU A 224 24.71 17.81 7.46
C GLU A 224 24.92 17.78 8.98
N ASP A 225 25.55 16.71 9.46
CA ASP A 225 25.95 16.59 10.85
C ASP A 225 27.05 17.58 11.16
N SER A 226 26.83 18.50 12.09
CA SER A 226 27.74 19.60 12.40
C SER A 226 29.09 19.16 12.98
N ALA A 227 29.17 17.95 13.54
CA ALA A 227 30.38 17.42 14.14
C ALA A 227 31.26 16.66 13.15
N THR A 228 30.61 15.93 12.23
CA THR A 228 31.30 14.99 11.31
C THR A 228 31.26 15.42 9.85
N GLY A 229 30.42 16.38 9.47
CA GLY A 229 30.14 16.76 8.08
C GLY A 229 29.37 15.71 7.30
N GLN A 230 28.92 14.63 7.95
CA GLN A 230 28.18 13.55 7.28
C GLN A 230 26.77 13.98 6.94
N LEU A 231 26.32 13.58 5.73
CA LEU A 231 24.95 13.76 5.29
C LEU A 231 24.06 12.70 5.95
N LYS A 232 22.93 13.15 6.51
CA LYS A 232 21.95 12.30 7.19
C LYS A 232 20.54 12.58 6.68
N PRO A 233 19.72 11.53 6.47
CA PRO A 233 18.33 11.71 6.10
C PRO A 233 17.52 12.30 7.27
N THR A 234 16.59 13.19 6.96
CA THR A 234 15.66 13.78 7.94
C THR A 234 14.37 12.96 8.05
N PRO A 235 13.50 13.25 9.05
CA PRO A 235 12.18 12.64 9.14
C PRO A 235 11.34 12.73 7.85
N GLN A 236 11.48 13.81 7.08
CA GLN A 236 10.80 13.98 5.80
C GLN A 236 11.26 12.94 4.77
N ALA A 237 12.57 12.67 4.69
CA ALA A 237 13.08 11.62 3.79
C ALA A 237 12.58 10.24 4.19
N TYR A 238 12.47 9.95 5.48
CA TYR A 238 11.86 8.69 5.94
C TYR A 238 10.39 8.56 5.53
N CYS A 239 9.60 9.64 5.61
CA CYS A 239 8.22 9.64 5.12
C CYS A 239 8.16 9.30 3.63
N LEU A 240 9.05 9.91 2.81
CA LEU A 240 9.12 9.57 1.38
C LEU A 240 9.54 8.13 1.16
N ARG A 241 10.49 7.60 1.95
CA ARG A 241 10.92 6.20 1.87
C ARG A 241 9.78 5.21 2.12
N LEU A 242 8.92 5.48 3.09
CA LEU A 242 7.75 4.65 3.37
C LEU A 242 6.83 4.56 2.15
N ILE A 243 6.51 5.70 1.55
CA ILE A 243 5.65 5.74 0.36
C ILE A 243 6.34 5.07 -0.84
N TRP A 244 7.63 5.32 -1.04
CA TRP A 244 8.41 4.66 -2.09
C TRP A 244 8.39 3.15 -1.99
N ARG A 245 8.39 2.59 -0.77
CA ARG A 245 8.41 1.15 -0.50
C ARG A 245 7.05 0.48 -0.49
N SER A 246 6.02 1.17 -0.02
CA SER A 246 4.72 0.55 0.27
C SER A 246 3.51 1.28 -0.32
N GLY A 247 3.75 2.33 -1.14
CA GLY A 247 2.68 3.06 -1.84
C GLY A 247 1.87 4.01 -0.96
N GLY A 248 2.03 3.99 0.37
CA GLY A 248 1.26 4.84 1.26
C GLY A 248 1.67 4.77 2.73
N ILE A 249 1.15 5.69 3.51
CA ILE A 249 1.31 5.76 4.97
C ILE A 249 -0.09 5.78 5.59
N ILE A 250 -0.39 4.84 6.50
CA ILE A 250 -1.64 4.84 7.27
C ILE A 250 -1.49 5.81 8.43
N LEU A 251 -2.21 6.91 8.37
CA LEU A 251 -1.99 8.08 9.24
C LEU A 251 -2.30 7.86 10.71
N LYS A 252 -3.12 6.88 11.07
CA LYS A 252 -3.46 6.56 12.47
C LYS A 252 -2.24 6.14 13.31
N HIS A 253 -1.21 5.57 12.68
CA HIS A 253 -0.01 5.07 13.33
C HIS A 253 1.06 6.15 13.57
N TYR A 254 0.81 7.40 13.13
CA TYR A 254 1.80 8.47 13.23
C TYR A 254 1.25 9.64 14.05
N ARG A 255 1.97 10.02 15.11
CA ARG A 255 1.60 11.06 16.04
C ARG A 255 2.70 12.12 16.17
N ASN A 256 2.36 13.25 16.79
CA ASN A 256 3.29 14.32 17.16
C ASN A 256 4.18 14.79 15.99
N GLU A 257 5.49 14.76 16.17
CA GLU A 257 6.46 15.28 15.21
C GLU A 257 6.42 14.52 13.86
N ARG A 258 6.18 13.21 13.89
CA ARG A 258 6.03 12.41 12.65
C ARG A 258 4.81 12.82 11.86
N ARG A 259 3.70 13.05 12.55
CA ARG A 259 2.49 13.57 11.89
C ARG A 259 2.73 14.95 11.31
N LYS A 260 3.42 15.85 12.03
CA LYS A 260 3.79 17.17 11.52
C LYS A 260 4.69 17.11 10.28
N ALA A 261 5.63 16.14 10.21
CA ALA A 261 6.46 15.94 9.03
C ALA A 261 5.61 15.56 7.82
N ILE A 262 4.67 14.62 7.98
CA ILE A 262 3.74 14.21 6.93
C ILE A 262 2.86 15.39 6.49
N ASP A 263 2.24 16.09 7.44
CA ASP A 263 1.36 17.23 7.17
C ASP A 263 2.13 18.38 6.46
N GLY A 264 3.39 18.58 6.82
CA GLY A 264 4.28 19.54 6.15
C GLY A 264 4.57 19.18 4.69
N LEU A 265 4.75 17.89 4.39
CA LEU A 265 4.93 17.40 3.01
C LEU A 265 3.63 17.51 2.20
N VAL A 266 2.49 17.29 2.82
CA VAL A 266 1.17 17.50 2.19
C VAL A 266 0.97 18.98 1.88
N ALA A 267 1.31 19.89 2.79
CA ALA A 267 1.20 21.34 2.56
C ALA A 267 2.09 21.82 1.41
N GLN A 268 3.18 21.11 1.11
CA GLN A 268 4.08 21.39 -0.02
C GLN A 268 3.64 20.71 -1.34
N GLY A 269 2.55 19.94 -1.36
CA GLY A 269 2.10 19.20 -2.53
C GLY A 269 2.98 17.98 -2.90
N ILE A 270 3.94 17.64 -2.04
CA ILE A 270 4.81 16.47 -2.23
C ILE A 270 4.04 15.19 -1.91
N LEU A 271 3.22 15.23 -0.87
CA LEU A 271 2.25 14.20 -0.53
C LEU A 271 0.82 14.74 -0.66
N LYS A 272 -0.15 13.86 -0.64
CA LYS A 272 -1.57 14.19 -0.54
C LYS A 272 -2.31 13.21 0.36
N TYR A 273 -3.39 13.65 0.97
CA TYR A 273 -4.29 12.77 1.70
C TYR A 273 -5.14 11.94 0.73
N HIS A 274 -5.48 10.74 1.17
CA HIS A 274 -6.35 9.85 0.43
C HIS A 274 -7.39 9.21 1.37
N ASP A 275 -8.65 9.20 0.91
CA ASP A 275 -9.83 8.78 1.66
C ASP A 275 -10.46 7.50 1.10
N GLY A 276 -9.70 6.68 0.36
CA GLY A 276 -10.13 5.38 -0.14
C GLY A 276 -9.97 4.26 0.89
N LEU A 277 -10.74 3.18 0.74
CA LEU A 277 -10.51 1.94 1.48
C LEU A 277 -9.12 1.37 1.18
N PHE A 278 -8.72 1.44 -0.07
CA PHE A 278 -7.44 0.98 -0.60
C PHE A 278 -6.54 2.16 -0.98
N THR A 279 -5.24 1.98 -0.91
CA THR A 279 -4.31 2.92 -1.56
C THR A 279 -4.44 2.82 -3.09
N PRO A 280 -3.94 3.80 -3.87
CA PRO A 280 -3.97 3.70 -5.32
C PRO A 280 -3.29 2.44 -5.88
N ASP A 281 -2.16 2.03 -5.29
CA ASP A 281 -1.43 0.81 -5.70
C ASP A 281 -2.24 -0.45 -5.41
N GLU A 282 -2.84 -0.54 -4.22
CA GLU A 282 -3.73 -1.63 -3.85
C GLU A 282 -4.97 -1.72 -4.76
N ALA A 283 -5.60 -0.59 -5.03
CA ALA A 283 -6.76 -0.52 -5.91
C ALA A 283 -6.41 -0.91 -7.35
N SER A 284 -5.26 -0.43 -7.84
CA SER A 284 -4.74 -0.78 -9.17
C SER A 284 -4.45 -2.28 -9.29
N TYR A 285 -3.85 -2.88 -8.25
CA TYR A 285 -3.61 -4.32 -8.20
C TYR A 285 -4.91 -5.14 -8.20
N LEU A 286 -5.88 -4.76 -7.36
CA LEU A 286 -7.18 -5.44 -7.31
C LEU A 286 -7.95 -5.32 -8.64
N ASN A 287 -7.88 -4.16 -9.30
CA ASN A 287 -8.47 -3.98 -10.63
C ASN A 287 -7.74 -4.84 -11.68
N TYR A 288 -6.41 -4.91 -11.66
CA TYR A 288 -5.63 -5.78 -12.52
C TYR A 288 -6.02 -7.27 -12.37
N MET A 289 -6.18 -7.72 -11.14
CA MET A 289 -6.50 -9.12 -10.86
C MET A 289 -7.95 -9.48 -11.18
N LEU A 290 -8.90 -8.60 -10.88
CA LEU A 290 -10.32 -8.94 -10.86
C LEU A 290 -11.14 -8.29 -11.98
N ASN A 291 -10.77 -7.10 -12.46
CA ASN A 291 -11.49 -6.33 -13.46
C ASN A 291 -10.63 -6.13 -14.71
N ASP A 292 -11.26 -5.99 -15.89
CA ASP A 292 -10.58 -5.74 -17.17
C ASP A 292 -10.81 -4.32 -17.73
N SER A 293 -11.47 -3.46 -16.96
CA SER A 293 -11.92 -2.15 -17.46
C SER A 293 -10.87 -1.04 -17.42
N GLU A 294 -9.82 -1.17 -16.59
CA GLU A 294 -8.85 -0.09 -16.38
C GLU A 294 -7.49 -0.36 -17.04
N GLN A 295 -7.13 -1.64 -17.22
CA GLN A 295 -5.80 -2.03 -17.68
C GLN A 295 -5.88 -3.04 -18.83
N THR A 296 -5.10 -2.80 -19.88
CA THR A 296 -5.14 -3.62 -21.10
C THR A 296 -4.54 -5.01 -20.90
N ASN A 297 -3.68 -5.20 -19.91
CA ASN A 297 -3.05 -6.46 -19.53
C ASN A 297 -3.71 -7.12 -18.32
N ALA A 298 -4.88 -6.65 -17.89
CA ALA A 298 -5.56 -7.18 -16.71
C ALA A 298 -5.87 -8.69 -16.85
N LEU A 299 -5.74 -9.42 -15.76
CA LEU A 299 -6.18 -10.81 -15.68
C LEU A 299 -7.71 -10.93 -15.68
N GLY A 300 -8.38 -9.94 -15.09
CA GLY A 300 -9.84 -9.79 -15.12
C GLY A 300 -10.59 -11.03 -14.66
N LEU A 301 -10.12 -11.72 -13.61
CA LEU A 301 -10.63 -13.04 -13.19
C LEU A 301 -12.14 -13.03 -12.97
N ARG A 302 -12.69 -11.98 -12.39
CA ARG A 302 -14.13 -11.86 -12.21
C ARG A 302 -14.86 -11.85 -13.57
N ASN A 303 -14.39 -11.06 -14.52
CA ASN A 303 -14.99 -10.93 -15.84
C ASN A 303 -14.78 -12.19 -16.69
N LYS A 304 -13.58 -12.80 -16.60
CA LYS A 304 -13.24 -14.08 -17.26
C LYS A 304 -14.30 -15.14 -16.98
N TYR A 305 -14.77 -15.25 -15.74
CA TYR A 305 -15.71 -16.29 -15.34
C TYR A 305 -17.18 -15.85 -15.41
N SER A 306 -17.52 -14.59 -15.21
CA SER A 306 -18.91 -14.10 -15.32
C SER A 306 -19.48 -14.25 -16.71
N HIS A 307 -18.66 -14.09 -17.75
CA HIS A 307 -19.07 -14.21 -19.16
C HIS A 307 -18.75 -15.55 -19.80
N ALA A 308 -18.17 -16.51 -19.05
CA ALA A 308 -17.87 -17.85 -19.54
C ALA A 308 -19.15 -18.65 -19.75
N SER A 309 -19.85 -18.35 -20.85
CA SER A 309 -20.96 -19.17 -21.35
C SER A 309 -20.39 -20.39 -22.06
N GLY A 310 -20.39 -21.56 -21.42
CA GLY A 310 -20.43 -22.91 -22.04
C GLY A 310 -19.37 -23.35 -23.07
N SER A 311 -18.46 -22.46 -23.49
CA SER A 311 -17.55 -22.72 -24.59
C SER A 311 -16.10 -23.05 -24.18
N VAL A 312 -15.83 -23.20 -22.90
CA VAL A 312 -14.54 -23.75 -22.46
C VAL A 312 -14.55 -25.24 -22.68
N ARG A 313 -14.27 -25.62 -23.93
CA ARG A 313 -14.00 -27.01 -24.28
C ARG A 313 -12.70 -27.40 -23.63
N ASP A 314 -12.78 -28.28 -22.63
CA ASP A 314 -11.65 -28.84 -21.89
C ASP A 314 -10.84 -27.81 -21.08
N PRO A 315 -11.45 -27.20 -20.04
CA PRO A 315 -10.73 -26.28 -19.18
C PRO A 315 -9.64 -27.03 -18.43
N ASN A 316 -8.42 -26.50 -18.43
CA ASN A 316 -7.37 -26.97 -17.52
C ASN A 316 -7.87 -26.81 -16.07
N THR A 317 -8.27 -27.91 -15.46
CA THR A 317 -8.85 -27.93 -14.11
C THR A 317 -7.91 -27.32 -13.08
N ASP A 318 -6.60 -27.50 -13.23
CA ASP A 318 -5.59 -26.97 -12.31
C ASP A 318 -5.47 -25.45 -12.44
N GLU A 319 -5.59 -24.88 -13.65
CA GLU A 319 -5.62 -23.43 -13.86
C GLU A 319 -6.85 -22.80 -13.20
N ILE A 320 -8.05 -23.37 -13.43
CA ILE A 320 -9.28 -22.83 -12.83
C ILE A 320 -9.24 -22.95 -11.29
N ARG A 321 -8.68 -24.04 -10.78
CA ARG A 321 -8.47 -24.22 -9.34
C ARG A 321 -7.53 -23.16 -8.78
N PHE A 322 -6.45 -22.85 -9.47
CA PHE A 322 -5.52 -21.79 -9.09
C PHE A 322 -6.21 -20.42 -9.12
N ASP A 323 -6.97 -20.12 -10.17
CA ASP A 323 -7.73 -18.87 -10.26
C ASP A 323 -8.76 -18.73 -9.12
N TYR A 324 -9.39 -19.84 -8.73
CA TYR A 324 -10.31 -19.85 -7.57
C TYR A 324 -9.60 -19.46 -6.28
N TYR A 325 -8.47 -20.10 -5.97
CA TYR A 325 -7.71 -19.77 -4.74
C TYR A 325 -7.10 -18.37 -4.81
N THR A 326 -6.77 -17.89 -5.98
CA THR A 326 -6.39 -16.49 -6.21
C THR A 326 -7.51 -15.53 -5.78
N MET A 327 -8.73 -15.75 -6.30
CA MET A 327 -9.88 -14.91 -5.92
C MET A 327 -10.24 -15.05 -4.43
N LEU A 328 -10.08 -16.24 -3.86
CA LEU A 328 -10.32 -16.47 -2.43
C LEU A 328 -9.31 -15.71 -1.55
N ALA A 329 -8.02 -15.71 -1.93
CA ALA A 329 -6.99 -14.92 -1.24
C ALA A 329 -7.28 -13.41 -1.31
N LEU A 330 -7.73 -12.93 -2.47
CA LEU A 330 -8.11 -11.53 -2.65
C LEU A 330 -9.34 -11.17 -1.80
N LEU A 331 -10.35 -12.05 -1.73
CA LEU A 331 -11.51 -11.84 -0.85
C LEU A 331 -11.11 -11.80 0.62
N VAL A 332 -10.21 -12.70 1.06
CA VAL A 332 -9.65 -12.64 2.43
C VAL A 332 -8.97 -11.29 2.67
N THR A 333 -8.14 -10.83 1.74
CA THR A 333 -7.43 -9.55 1.87
C THR A 333 -8.40 -8.36 1.93
N ILE A 334 -9.43 -8.36 1.09
CA ILE A 334 -10.52 -7.37 1.13
C ILE A 334 -11.22 -7.40 2.49
N THR A 335 -11.51 -8.59 3.00
CA THR A 335 -12.13 -8.78 4.33
C THR A 335 -11.26 -8.21 5.45
N LEU A 336 -9.94 -8.41 5.39
CA LEU A 336 -8.99 -7.80 6.33
C LEU A 336 -9.02 -6.27 6.27
N LYS A 337 -9.08 -5.68 5.09
CA LYS A 337 -9.19 -4.21 4.91
C LYS A 337 -10.50 -3.67 5.49
N ILE A 338 -11.62 -4.34 5.26
CA ILE A 338 -12.92 -3.97 5.83
C ILE A 338 -12.87 -4.07 7.36
N ASN A 339 -12.33 -5.16 7.88
CA ASN A 339 -12.19 -5.36 9.32
C ASN A 339 -11.38 -4.24 9.98
N ASP A 340 -10.25 -3.83 9.37
CA ASP A 340 -9.42 -2.75 9.89
C ASP A 340 -10.18 -1.42 9.95
N GLU A 341 -10.97 -1.11 8.92
CA GLU A 341 -11.84 0.08 8.91
C GLU A 341 -12.87 0.06 10.03
N LEU A 342 -13.50 -1.10 10.24
CA LEU A 342 -14.51 -1.26 11.28
C LEU A 342 -13.88 -1.18 12.68
N MET A 343 -12.71 -1.78 12.87
CA MET A 343 -11.91 -1.66 14.09
C MET A 343 -11.56 -0.19 14.39
N ASP A 344 -11.11 0.54 13.38
CA ASP A 344 -10.74 1.95 13.52
C ASP A 344 -11.95 2.82 13.85
N LYS A 345 -13.07 2.64 13.15
CA LYS A 345 -14.30 3.38 13.38
C LYS A 345 -14.86 3.16 14.79
N THR A 346 -14.72 1.97 15.33
CA THR A 346 -15.21 1.64 16.68
C THR A 346 -14.20 1.89 17.81
N GLY A 347 -13.02 2.42 17.48
CA GLY A 347 -11.94 2.70 18.44
C GLY A 347 -11.28 1.44 19.00
N LYS A 348 -11.51 0.29 18.39
CA LYS A 348 -10.91 -1.01 18.75
C LYS A 348 -9.62 -1.29 17.99
N GLY A 349 -9.30 -0.48 16.96
CA GLY A 349 -8.08 -0.60 16.19
C GLY A 349 -6.85 -0.36 17.06
N ALA A 350 -5.85 -1.23 16.95
CA ALA A 350 -4.56 -1.00 17.54
C ALA A 350 -3.95 0.28 16.94
N ILE A 351 -3.52 1.19 17.82
CA ILE A 351 -2.76 2.36 17.44
C ILE A 351 -1.35 2.09 17.93
N ASP A 352 -0.60 1.36 17.10
CA ASP A 352 0.82 1.23 17.33
C ASP A 352 1.49 2.50 16.81
N ASP A 353 2.21 3.16 17.70
CA ASP A 353 3.06 4.31 17.31
C ASP A 353 4.33 3.71 16.68
N PHE A 354 4.26 3.41 15.36
CA PHE A 354 5.38 2.79 14.67
C PHE A 354 6.57 3.74 14.64
N VAL A 355 7.68 3.26 15.19
CA VAL A 355 8.97 3.91 15.12
C VAL A 355 9.68 3.44 13.86
N ASP A 356 9.21 3.88 12.68
CA ASP A 356 9.83 3.56 11.39
C ASP A 356 11.18 4.24 11.18
N TRP A 357 11.52 5.15 12.07
CA TRP A 357 12.82 5.80 12.10
C TRP A 357 13.69 5.13 13.12
N PRO A 358 14.94 4.78 12.80
CA PRO A 358 15.89 4.43 13.83
C PRO A 358 15.85 5.52 14.90
N LEU A 359 15.94 5.13 16.16
CA LEU A 359 16.09 6.08 17.27
C LEU A 359 17.32 6.92 16.98
N TYR A 360 17.14 8.02 16.24
CA TYR A 360 18.13 9.06 16.21
C TYR A 360 18.12 9.72 17.57
N ASP A 361 19.33 9.92 18.09
CA ASP A 361 19.59 10.78 19.23
C ASP A 361 18.75 12.07 19.07
N GLU A 362 18.04 12.47 20.12
CA GLU A 362 17.20 13.68 20.13
C GLU A 362 17.93 14.93 19.60
N SER A 363 19.26 14.94 19.63
CA SER A 363 20.12 15.95 19.05
C SER A 363 19.89 16.23 17.56
N VAL A 364 19.48 15.24 16.76
CA VAL A 364 19.14 15.43 15.33
C VAL A 364 17.81 16.16 15.18
N PHE A 365 16.85 15.90 16.06
CA PHE A 365 15.57 16.62 16.08
C PHE A 365 15.73 18.06 16.53
N GLU A 366 16.65 18.35 17.48
CA GLU A 366 16.97 19.72 17.88
C GLU A 366 17.64 20.51 16.75
N ALA A 367 18.52 19.91 15.96
CA ALA A 367 19.15 20.57 14.81
C ALA A 367 18.11 21.01 13.77
N VAL A 368 17.13 20.15 13.44
CA VAL A 368 16.03 20.50 12.52
C VAL A 368 15.12 21.59 13.10
N ARG A 369 14.89 21.58 14.41
CA ARG A 369 14.10 22.58 15.13
C ARG A 369 14.79 23.95 15.13
N LEU A 370 16.12 23.99 15.29
CA LEU A 370 16.93 25.21 15.27
C LEU A 370 16.99 25.82 13.85
N ILE A 371 17.03 25.03 12.80
CA ILE A 371 17.01 25.53 11.43
C ILE A 371 15.63 26.12 11.09
N GLY A 372 14.54 25.48 11.55
CA GLY A 372 13.17 26.01 11.43
C GLY A 372 12.96 27.34 12.18
N CYS A 373 13.55 27.47 13.35
CA CYS A 373 13.48 28.71 14.15
C CYS A 373 14.32 29.87 13.61
N LYS A 374 15.45 29.61 12.97
CA LYS A 374 16.27 30.66 12.36
C LYS A 374 15.64 31.34 11.14
N LYS A 375 14.74 30.66 10.43
CA LYS A 375 13.98 31.25 9.29
C LYS A 375 12.78 32.12 9.73
N SER A 376 12.30 32.01 10.96
CA SER A 376 11.22 32.85 11.49
C SER A 376 11.73 34.12 12.24
N GLY A 377 13.04 34.29 12.40
CA GLY A 377 13.67 35.35 13.18
C GLY A 377 14.25 36.51 12.41
N SER A 378 14.18 36.58 11.07
CA SER A 378 14.79 37.66 10.28
C SER A 378 13.76 38.53 9.54
N SER A 379 12.80 39.10 10.29
CA SER A 379 12.07 40.30 9.84
C SER A 379 11.56 41.08 11.04
N GLY A 380 12.48 41.78 11.69
CA GLY A 380 12.21 42.78 12.69
C GLY A 380 13.18 43.93 12.53
N ILE A 381 12.98 44.75 11.49
CA ILE A 381 13.62 46.04 11.39
C ILE A 381 12.94 46.94 12.40
N CYS A 382 13.62 47.29 13.47
CA CYS A 382 13.29 48.45 14.28
C CYS A 382 13.69 49.70 13.52
N VAL A 383 12.74 50.53 13.17
CA VAL A 383 12.96 51.94 12.82
C VAL A 383 12.51 52.76 14.04
N GLY A 384 13.47 53.52 14.53
CA GLY A 384 13.45 54.79 15.21
C GLY A 384 12.50 55.09 16.31
#